data_a02abc0f508130058412aa62d5768a7b
#
_entry.id   a02abc0f508130058412aa62d5768a7b
#
_cell.length_a   1.000
_cell.length_b   1.000
_cell.length_c   1.000
_cell.angle_alpha   90.00
_cell.angle_beta   90.00
_cell.angle_gamma   90.00
#
_symmetry.space_group_name_H-M   'P 1'
#
loop_
_entity.id
_entity.type
_entity.pdbx_description
1 polymer ?
#
loop_
_entity_poly.entity_id
_entity_poly.type
_entity_poly.pdbx_seq_one_letter_code
_entity_poly.pdbx_strand_id
1 'polypeptide(L)'
;MGLVGALSLRSTGPLQNTITASEAPQIKWRTPVAFGTHLPALGDNILYVSEQLSRASGGRVLLDVYEPGMLVPAFSITESVKAGKLEAGYTWLGYDQGRIPATPLISAVPFGLEPWEYTAWYYEAGGKALAEALYAPHNIH
;
A
#
# COMPACT_ATOMS: atom_id res chain seq x y z
N MET A 1 19.81 -49.12 58.00
CA MET A 1 19.84 -49.11 56.52
C MET A 1 18.68 -48.26 56.05
N GLY A 2 18.98 -47.05 55.76
CA GLY A 2 17.99 -46.07 55.27
C GLY A 2 18.39 -45.59 53.87
N LEU A 3 17.52 -45.85 52.88
CA LEU A 3 17.67 -45.34 51.53
C LEU A 3 17.12 -43.93 51.48
N VAL A 4 17.95 -42.95 51.17
CA VAL A 4 17.53 -41.58 50.86
C VAL A 4 17.35 -41.48 49.33
N GLY A 5 16.10 -41.41 48.90
CA GLY A 5 15.77 -41.16 47.50
C GLY A 5 15.91 -39.68 47.17
N ALA A 6 16.81 -39.33 46.28
CA ALA A 6 16.95 -37.98 45.76
C ALA A 6 15.89 -37.71 44.70
N LEU A 7 14.96 -36.78 44.99
CA LEU A 7 14.03 -36.26 43.99
C LEU A 7 14.73 -35.21 43.12
N SER A 8 14.96 -35.56 41.85
CA SER A 8 15.47 -34.60 40.85
C SER A 8 14.33 -33.70 40.36
N LEU A 9 14.33 -32.44 40.75
CA LEU A 9 13.46 -31.40 40.21
C LEU A 9 13.93 -31.02 38.80
N ARG A 10 13.20 -31.47 37.77
CA ARG A 10 13.35 -30.95 36.42
C ARG A 10 12.91 -29.50 36.41
N SER A 11 13.83 -28.56 36.20
CA SER A 11 13.51 -27.17 35.90
C SER A 11 12.86 -27.10 34.50
N THR A 12 11.59 -26.75 34.46
CA THR A 12 10.94 -26.34 33.23
C THR A 12 11.43 -24.94 32.90
N GLY A 13 12.39 -24.84 31.99
CA GLY A 13 12.79 -23.56 31.40
C GLY A 13 11.60 -22.90 30.64
N PRO A 14 11.57 -21.58 30.57
CA PRO A 14 10.54 -20.88 29.80
C PRO A 14 10.61 -21.29 28.34
N LEU A 15 9.46 -21.66 27.76
CA LEU A 15 9.31 -21.85 26.32
C LEU A 15 9.64 -20.54 25.63
N GLN A 16 10.84 -20.42 25.10
CA GLN A 16 11.18 -19.36 24.16
C GLN A 16 10.42 -19.68 22.88
N ASN A 17 9.27 -19.00 22.68
CA ASN A 17 8.66 -18.88 21.37
C ASN A 17 9.61 -18.08 20.48
N THR A 18 10.56 -18.74 19.88
CA THR A 18 11.31 -18.20 18.75
C THR A 18 10.34 -18.14 17.61
N ILE A 19 9.74 -16.97 17.38
CA ILE A 19 9.06 -16.65 16.13
C ILE A 19 10.17 -16.64 15.09
N THR A 20 10.38 -17.79 14.44
CA THR A 20 11.21 -17.86 13.24
C THR A 20 10.53 -16.95 12.20
N ALA A 21 11.19 -15.83 11.88
CA ALA A 21 10.79 -15.00 10.76
C ALA A 21 10.67 -15.92 9.54
N SER A 22 9.50 -15.92 8.93
CA SER A 22 9.23 -16.75 7.75
C SER A 22 10.26 -16.44 6.67
N GLU A 23 11.00 -17.44 6.21
CA GLU A 23 11.91 -17.36 5.05
C GLU A 23 11.17 -17.21 3.71
N ALA A 24 9.90 -16.80 3.73
CA ALA A 24 9.14 -16.55 2.52
C ALA A 24 9.77 -15.37 1.75
N PRO A 25 9.89 -15.48 0.41
CA PRO A 25 10.47 -14.42 -0.40
C PRO A 25 9.72 -13.10 -0.20
N GLN A 26 10.45 -12.03 0.04
CA GLN A 26 9.89 -10.68 0.14
C GLN A 26 9.56 -10.14 -1.25
N ILE A 27 8.35 -9.63 -1.40
CA ILE A 27 7.92 -8.86 -2.57
C ILE A 27 8.15 -7.39 -2.25
N LYS A 28 8.97 -6.71 -3.05
CA LYS A 28 9.23 -5.29 -2.91
C LYS A 28 8.71 -4.55 -4.12
N TRP A 29 7.83 -3.59 -3.89
CA TRP A 29 7.28 -2.74 -4.94
C TRP A 29 7.88 -1.34 -4.85
N ARG A 30 8.58 -0.94 -5.89
CA ARG A 30 9.07 0.45 -6.01
C ARG A 30 7.89 1.35 -6.28
N THR A 31 7.64 2.27 -5.35
CA THR A 31 6.43 3.08 -5.30
C THR A 31 6.80 4.56 -5.29
N PRO A 32 7.06 5.19 -6.47
CA PRO A 32 7.21 6.63 -6.53
C PRO A 32 5.92 7.32 -6.17
N VAL A 33 6.04 8.48 -5.52
CA VAL A 33 4.90 9.30 -5.11
C VAL A 33 4.89 10.62 -5.87
N ALA A 34 3.68 11.13 -6.13
CA ALA A 34 3.49 12.43 -6.79
C ALA A 34 3.59 13.59 -5.79
N PHE A 35 3.41 13.33 -4.50
CA PHE A 35 3.38 14.33 -3.43
C PHE A 35 4.38 13.94 -2.35
N GLY A 36 5.11 14.93 -1.84
CA GLY A 36 6.08 14.71 -0.77
C GLY A 36 5.43 14.08 0.47
N THR A 37 6.07 13.07 1.04
CA THR A 37 5.53 12.30 2.17
C THR A 37 5.36 13.12 3.45
N HIS A 38 5.95 14.32 3.50
CA HIS A 38 5.79 15.30 4.58
C HIS A 38 4.47 16.09 4.51
N LEU A 39 3.69 15.96 3.44
CA LEU A 39 2.43 16.69 3.24
C LEU A 39 1.28 15.93 3.90
N PRO A 40 0.63 16.52 4.94
CA PRO A 40 -0.48 15.87 5.64
C PRO A 40 -1.66 15.57 4.69
N ALA A 41 -2.26 14.41 4.86
CA ALA A 41 -3.43 13.93 4.10
C ALA A 41 -3.24 13.79 2.58
N LEU A 42 -2.12 14.24 2.04
CA LEU A 42 -1.84 14.19 0.61
C LEU A 42 -0.67 13.25 0.27
N GLY A 43 0.40 13.28 1.06
CA GLY A 43 1.59 12.49 0.83
C GLY A 43 1.89 11.48 1.95
N ASP A 44 1.46 11.73 3.18
CA ASP A 44 1.73 10.85 4.32
C ASP A 44 0.88 9.56 4.31
N ASN A 45 -0.26 9.57 3.63
CA ASN A 45 -1.15 8.41 3.53
C ASN A 45 -0.43 7.16 3.01
N ILE A 46 0.48 7.29 2.06
CA ILE A 46 1.19 6.15 1.49
C ILE A 46 2.12 5.48 2.51
N LEU A 47 2.67 6.25 3.45
CA LEU A 47 3.50 5.68 4.52
C LEU A 47 2.65 4.80 5.44
N TYR A 48 1.43 5.27 5.79
CA TYR A 48 0.49 4.47 6.54
C TYR A 48 0.10 3.18 5.80
N VAL A 49 -0.22 3.28 4.50
CA VAL A 49 -0.55 2.10 3.67
C VAL A 49 0.63 1.13 3.62
N SER A 50 1.86 1.62 3.44
CA SER A 50 3.08 0.80 3.43
C SER A 50 3.25 0.03 4.75
N GLU A 51 3.07 0.71 5.88
CA GLU A 51 3.17 0.11 7.20
C GLU A 51 2.09 -0.97 7.41
N GLN A 52 0.82 -0.67 7.09
CA GLN A 52 -0.27 -1.62 7.25
C GLN A 52 -0.11 -2.85 6.35
N LEU A 53 0.32 -2.66 5.10
CA LEU A 53 0.58 -3.76 4.17
C LEU A 53 1.71 -4.66 4.67
N SER A 54 2.80 -4.07 5.15
CA SER A 54 3.89 -4.81 5.76
C SER A 54 3.42 -5.63 6.96
N ARG A 55 2.66 -5.02 7.87
CA ARG A 55 2.09 -5.71 9.04
C ARG A 55 1.14 -6.85 8.64
N ALA A 56 0.20 -6.58 7.76
CA ALA A 56 -0.81 -7.56 7.31
C ALA A 56 -0.19 -8.74 6.57
N SER A 57 0.91 -8.51 5.84
CA SER A 57 1.64 -9.56 5.12
C SER A 57 2.69 -10.29 5.97
N GLY A 58 2.89 -9.91 7.24
CA GLY A 58 3.99 -10.42 8.06
C GLY A 58 5.37 -10.08 7.49
N GLY A 59 5.51 -8.89 6.88
CA GLY A 59 6.76 -8.40 6.28
C GLY A 59 7.07 -9.00 4.89
N ARG A 60 6.14 -9.74 4.30
CA ARG A 60 6.37 -10.37 2.98
C ARG A 60 6.14 -9.42 1.80
N VAL A 61 5.30 -8.40 1.97
CA VAL A 61 5.04 -7.39 0.94
C VAL A 61 5.45 -6.02 1.48
N LEU A 62 6.33 -5.36 0.77
CA LEU A 62 6.87 -4.06 1.15
C LEU A 62 6.66 -3.05 0.01
N LEU A 63 6.20 -1.87 0.35
CA LEU A 63 6.22 -0.72 -0.55
C LEU A 63 7.49 0.09 -0.27
N ASP A 64 8.43 0.10 -1.20
CA ASP A 64 9.58 1.00 -1.18
C ASP A 64 9.12 2.35 -1.72
N VAL A 65 8.85 3.30 -0.82
CA VAL A 65 8.31 4.63 -1.16
C VAL A 65 9.45 5.57 -1.56
N TYR A 66 9.31 6.22 -2.71
CA TYR A 66 10.28 7.15 -3.27
C TYR A 66 9.68 8.55 -3.42
N GLU A 67 10.33 9.55 -2.85
CA GLU A 67 9.92 10.95 -2.93
C GLU A 67 9.77 11.44 -4.38
N PRO A 68 8.98 12.51 -4.61
CA PRO A 68 8.72 13.03 -5.95
C PRO A 68 9.99 13.28 -6.76
N GLY A 69 10.00 12.74 -7.98
CA GLY A 69 11.12 12.91 -8.91
C GLY A 69 12.31 11.98 -8.70
N MET A 70 12.34 11.17 -7.64
CA MET A 70 13.48 10.25 -7.40
C MET A 70 13.60 9.14 -8.43
N LEU A 71 12.50 8.57 -8.88
CA LEU A 71 12.49 7.52 -9.90
C LEU A 71 11.98 8.05 -11.25
N VAL A 72 10.84 8.73 -11.21
CA VAL A 72 10.18 9.30 -12.39
C VAL A 72 9.49 10.61 -12.01
N PRO A 73 9.26 11.53 -12.97
CA PRO A 73 8.41 12.70 -12.74
C PRO A 73 7.00 12.32 -12.33
N ALA A 74 6.34 13.15 -11.49
CA ALA A 74 5.01 12.87 -10.95
C ALA A 74 3.98 12.53 -12.04
N PHE A 75 3.96 13.25 -13.15
CA PHE A 75 3.05 13.01 -14.28
C PHE A 75 3.39 11.79 -15.14
N SER A 76 4.50 11.10 -14.84
CA SER A 76 4.94 9.89 -15.56
C SER A 76 4.75 8.62 -14.74
N ILE A 77 4.22 8.71 -13.52
CA ILE A 77 4.06 7.56 -12.62
C ILE A 77 3.13 6.54 -13.27
N THR A 78 1.92 6.92 -13.62
CA THR A 78 0.91 6.04 -14.23
C THR A 78 1.44 5.34 -15.48
N GLU A 79 2.11 6.08 -16.38
CA GLU A 79 2.67 5.50 -17.61
C GLU A 79 3.81 4.52 -17.32
N SER A 80 4.59 4.76 -16.26
CA SER A 80 5.67 3.87 -15.86
C SER A 80 5.16 2.55 -15.26
N VAL A 81 4.08 2.62 -14.50
CA VAL A 81 3.38 1.41 -13.99
C VAL A 81 2.74 0.65 -15.13
N LYS A 82 1.99 1.32 -16.01
CA LYS A 82 1.39 0.74 -17.21
C LYS A 82 2.40 0.00 -18.06
N ALA A 83 3.58 0.57 -18.24
CA ALA A 83 4.67 -0.02 -19.03
C ALA A 83 5.41 -1.15 -18.28
N GLY A 84 5.04 -1.50 -17.06
CA GLY A 84 5.71 -2.51 -16.24
C GLY A 84 7.13 -2.11 -15.78
N LYS A 85 7.47 -0.82 -15.85
CA LYS A 85 8.78 -0.32 -15.39
C LYS A 85 8.82 -0.16 -13.87
N LEU A 86 7.66 0.01 -13.26
CA LEU A 86 7.44 0.13 -11.83
C LEU A 86 6.28 -0.78 -11.42
N GLU A 87 6.34 -1.29 -10.21
CA GLU A 87 5.35 -2.24 -9.69
C GLU A 87 4.11 -1.53 -9.12
N ALA A 88 4.30 -0.32 -8.60
CA ALA A 88 3.24 0.50 -8.02
C ALA A 88 3.54 1.99 -8.19
N GLY A 89 2.57 2.84 -7.85
CA GLY A 89 2.75 4.29 -7.81
C GLY A 89 1.65 4.95 -6.99
N TYR A 90 1.96 6.04 -6.34
CA TYR A 90 1.01 6.84 -5.60
C TYR A 90 0.87 8.21 -6.26
N THR A 91 -0.28 8.45 -6.88
CA THR A 91 -0.53 9.65 -7.69
C THR A 91 -1.99 10.09 -7.57
N TRP A 92 -2.31 11.21 -8.18
CA TRP A 92 -3.69 11.70 -8.27
C TRP A 92 -4.27 11.39 -9.65
N LEU A 93 -5.47 10.82 -9.68
CA LEU A 93 -6.14 10.40 -10.92
C LEU A 93 -6.32 11.54 -11.93
N GLY A 94 -6.51 12.76 -11.46
CA GLY A 94 -6.64 13.93 -12.32
C GLY A 94 -5.42 14.21 -13.21
N TYR A 95 -4.24 13.69 -12.86
CA TYR A 95 -3.04 13.82 -13.69
C TYR A 95 -3.12 13.00 -14.99
N ASP A 96 -4.01 12.04 -15.06
CA ASP A 96 -4.17 11.17 -16.21
C ASP A 96 -5.17 11.72 -17.27
N GLN A 97 -5.75 12.92 -17.05
CA GLN A 97 -6.76 13.50 -17.94
C GLN A 97 -6.34 13.57 -19.43
N GLY A 98 -5.05 13.75 -19.69
CA GLY A 98 -4.54 13.78 -21.06
C GLY A 98 -4.54 12.41 -21.77
N ARG A 99 -4.67 11.32 -21.02
CA ARG A 99 -4.68 9.93 -21.52
C ARG A 99 -6.03 9.28 -21.33
N ILE A 100 -6.67 9.54 -20.20
CA ILE A 100 -7.98 9.01 -19.81
C ILE A 100 -8.86 10.22 -19.46
N PRO A 101 -9.54 10.83 -20.45
CA PRO A 101 -10.24 12.11 -20.25
C PRO A 101 -11.34 12.11 -19.18
N ALA A 102 -11.82 10.92 -18.78
CA ALA A 102 -12.84 10.78 -17.74
C ALA A 102 -12.28 10.85 -16.29
N THR A 103 -10.95 10.76 -16.09
CA THR A 103 -10.37 10.73 -14.74
C THR A 103 -10.64 11.96 -13.88
N PRO A 104 -10.76 13.19 -14.40
CA PRO A 104 -11.19 14.33 -13.59
C PRO A 104 -12.56 14.13 -12.95
N LEU A 105 -13.48 13.44 -13.62
CA LEU A 105 -14.83 13.20 -13.10
C LEU A 105 -14.88 12.26 -11.89
N ILE A 106 -13.87 11.41 -11.75
CA ILE A 106 -13.73 10.50 -10.61
C ILE A 106 -12.66 10.95 -9.60
N SER A 107 -12.00 12.06 -9.82
CA SER A 107 -10.96 12.57 -8.92
C SER A 107 -11.32 13.87 -8.21
N ALA A 108 -11.94 14.81 -8.90
CA ALA A 108 -12.39 16.08 -8.33
C ALA A 108 -13.35 16.77 -9.27
N VAL A 109 -14.58 16.97 -8.85
CA VAL A 109 -15.59 17.75 -9.57
C VAL A 109 -15.80 19.05 -8.80
N PRO A 110 -15.49 20.22 -9.39
CA PRO A 110 -15.77 21.50 -8.75
C PRO A 110 -17.26 21.61 -8.39
N PHE A 111 -17.56 22.03 -7.16
CA PHE A 111 -18.92 22.11 -6.63
C PHE A 111 -19.70 20.77 -6.64
N GLY A 112 -18.96 19.65 -6.66
CA GLY A 112 -19.52 18.30 -6.60
C GLY A 112 -19.85 17.87 -5.18
N LEU A 113 -19.67 16.59 -4.92
CA LEU A 113 -19.95 15.98 -3.61
C LEU A 113 -18.97 16.48 -2.53
N GLU A 114 -19.48 16.64 -1.33
CA GLU A 114 -18.63 16.83 -0.15
C GLU A 114 -17.76 15.59 0.08
N PRO A 115 -16.59 15.71 0.75
CA PRO A 115 -15.64 14.60 0.90
C PRO A 115 -16.24 13.30 1.46
N TRP A 116 -17.16 13.40 2.41
CA TRP A 116 -17.84 12.25 2.99
C TRP A 116 -18.89 11.64 2.04
N GLU A 117 -19.59 12.47 1.27
CA GLU A 117 -20.51 12.00 0.22
C GLU A 117 -19.76 11.32 -0.92
N TYR A 118 -18.61 11.91 -1.31
CA TYR A 118 -17.73 11.31 -2.31
C TYR A 118 -17.23 9.94 -1.84
N THR A 119 -16.83 9.80 -0.58
CA THR A 119 -16.37 8.53 -0.01
C THR A 119 -17.49 7.50 -0.05
N ALA A 120 -18.72 7.88 0.33
CA ALA A 120 -19.88 6.99 0.26
C ALA A 120 -20.19 6.59 -1.19
N TRP A 121 -20.19 7.54 -2.13
CA TRP A 121 -20.38 7.25 -3.55
C TRP A 121 -19.29 6.29 -4.07
N TYR A 122 -18.03 6.54 -3.71
CA TYR A 122 -16.91 5.77 -4.21
C TYR A 122 -16.99 4.30 -3.77
N TYR A 123 -17.23 4.04 -2.49
CA TYR A 123 -17.22 2.69 -1.95
C TYR A 123 -18.55 1.95 -2.03
N GLU A 124 -19.68 2.67 -1.91
CA GLU A 124 -21.01 2.05 -1.75
C GLU A 124 -21.92 2.21 -2.98
N ALA A 125 -21.65 3.20 -3.85
CA ALA A 125 -22.53 3.51 -4.97
C ALA A 125 -21.87 3.36 -6.36
N GLY A 126 -20.82 2.54 -6.46
CA GLY A 126 -20.22 2.12 -7.73
C GLY A 126 -19.07 2.96 -8.24
N GLY A 127 -18.64 4.01 -7.51
CA GLY A 127 -17.52 4.85 -7.91
C GLY A 127 -16.22 4.07 -8.10
N LYS A 128 -15.93 3.12 -7.19
CA LYS A 128 -14.76 2.25 -7.28
C LYS A 128 -14.79 1.39 -8.55
N ALA A 129 -15.91 0.74 -8.83
CA ALA A 129 -16.05 -0.10 -10.03
C ALA A 129 -15.89 0.72 -11.33
N LEU A 130 -16.38 1.96 -11.32
CA LEU A 130 -16.19 2.88 -12.45
C LEU A 130 -14.71 3.25 -12.63
N ALA A 131 -14.00 3.58 -11.55
CA ALA A 131 -12.57 3.86 -11.59
C ALA A 131 -11.78 2.65 -12.11
N GLU A 132 -12.04 1.46 -11.60
CA GLU A 132 -11.41 0.22 -12.05
C GLU A 132 -11.67 -0.03 -13.56
N ALA A 133 -12.89 0.15 -14.03
CA ALA A 133 -13.25 0.01 -15.43
C ALA A 133 -12.53 1.00 -16.36
N LEU A 134 -12.24 2.22 -15.88
CA LEU A 134 -11.48 3.21 -16.63
C LEU A 134 -10.00 2.83 -16.76
N TYR A 135 -9.42 2.22 -15.74
CA TYR A 135 -7.99 1.90 -15.72
C TYR A 135 -7.65 0.51 -16.24
N ALA A 136 -8.59 -0.45 -16.21
CA ALA A 136 -8.36 -1.82 -16.66
C ALA A 136 -7.81 -1.94 -18.10
N PRO A 137 -8.30 -1.15 -19.12
CA PRO A 137 -7.74 -1.19 -20.47
C PRO A 137 -6.28 -0.71 -20.55
N HIS A 138 -5.79 -0.06 -19.50
CA HIS A 138 -4.44 0.49 -19.42
C HIS A 138 -3.47 -0.36 -18.61
N ASN A 139 -3.85 -1.60 -18.26
CA ASN A 139 -3.03 -2.52 -17.44
C ASN A 139 -2.68 -1.89 -16.07
N ILE A 140 -3.65 -1.25 -15.43
CA ILE A 140 -3.54 -0.64 -14.10
C ILE A 140 -4.68 -1.18 -13.23
N HIS A 141 -4.34 -1.58 -12.02
CA HIS A 141 -5.25 -2.19 -11.04
C HIS A 141 -5.16 -1.50 -9.69
#